data_67c59e78eb65e5e2f36d15a25773a1f0
#
_entry.id   67c59e78eb65e5e2f36d15a25773a1f0
#
_cell.length_a   1.000
_cell.length_b   1.000
_cell.length_c   1.000
_cell.angle_alpha   90.00
_cell.angle_beta   90.00
_cell.angle_gamma   90.00
#
_symmetry.space_group_name_H-M   'P 1'
#
loop_
_entity.id
_entity.type
_entity.pdbx_description
1 polymer ?
#
loop_
_entity_poly.entity_id
_entity_poly.type
_entity_poly.pdbx_seq_one_letter_code
_entity_poly.pdbx_strand_id
1 'polypeptide(L)'
;MRRIKRAQRALSRTQPGSRRRERAQRRVARLHALVAQRRATWLHHISKRLTTSFGTIVIEDLDVVNMTRSARGTRENPGRNVRAKAGLNRSILDVAPGEFARQLDYKASWYGSKVHRVDRWFPSSKTCSVCGWQNPSLTLAERLFKCDHCGTVIDRDINAARNIAAQDSVAPDGGETLNARGVLVRPAGSGQWARDGEAGRLLRESPQRSDPLAFPALQEFGGRGP
;
A
#
# COMPACT_ATOMS: atom_id res chain seq x y z
N MET A 1 9.13 4.99 -14.93
CA MET A 1 8.66 6.35 -15.31
C MET A 1 9.55 7.09 -16.33
N ARG A 2 10.91 7.09 -16.25
CA ARG A 2 11.80 7.82 -17.19
C ARG A 2 11.57 7.46 -18.68
N ARG A 3 11.37 6.17 -19.00
CA ARG A 3 11.12 5.70 -20.39
C ARG A 3 9.83 6.25 -20.99
N ILE A 4 8.73 6.29 -20.22
CA ILE A 4 7.45 6.85 -20.68
C ILE A 4 7.59 8.34 -20.95
N LYS A 5 8.17 9.12 -20.01
CA LYS A 5 8.42 10.56 -20.20
C LYS A 5 9.22 10.84 -21.47
N ARG A 6 10.27 10.04 -21.73
CA ARG A 6 11.08 10.16 -22.97
C ARG A 6 10.24 9.88 -24.22
N ALA A 7 9.43 8.82 -24.21
CA ALA A 7 8.57 8.47 -25.34
C ALA A 7 7.48 9.53 -25.58
N GLN A 8 6.88 10.09 -24.52
CA GLN A 8 5.91 11.19 -24.62
C GLN A 8 6.53 12.47 -25.19
N ARG A 9 7.75 12.84 -24.76
CA ARG A 9 8.48 13.97 -25.36
C ARG A 9 8.80 13.74 -26.85
N ALA A 10 9.14 12.51 -27.23
CA ALA A 10 9.36 12.17 -28.64
C ALA A 10 8.06 12.28 -29.44
N LEU A 11 6.93 11.82 -28.87
CA LEU A 11 5.62 11.94 -29.49
C LEU A 11 5.20 13.40 -29.70
N SER A 12 5.39 14.27 -28.68
CA SER A 12 5.01 15.68 -28.77
C SER A 12 5.75 16.46 -29.87
N ARG A 13 6.92 15.98 -30.31
CA ARG A 13 7.73 16.60 -31.37
C ARG A 13 7.36 16.10 -32.76
N THR A 14 6.39 15.17 -32.89
CA THR A 14 5.99 14.61 -34.19
C THR A 14 4.80 15.37 -34.78
N GLN A 15 4.77 15.51 -36.07
CA GLN A 15 3.69 16.18 -36.81
C GLN A 15 2.39 15.36 -36.70
N PRO A 16 1.23 15.99 -36.38
CA PRO A 16 -0.05 15.36 -36.45
C PRO A 16 -0.35 14.69 -37.79
N GLY A 17 -0.95 13.50 -37.80
CA GLY A 17 -1.30 12.74 -39.00
C GLY A 17 -0.12 11.97 -39.66
N SER A 18 1.11 12.18 -39.21
CA SER A 18 2.27 11.48 -39.81
C SER A 18 2.42 10.04 -39.35
N ARG A 19 2.88 9.13 -40.21
CA ARG A 19 3.25 7.74 -39.84
C ARG A 19 4.29 7.68 -38.70
N ARG A 20 5.14 8.72 -38.58
CA ARG A 20 6.11 8.85 -37.47
C ARG A 20 5.36 9.05 -36.14
N ARG A 21 4.29 9.86 -36.14
CA ARG A 21 3.44 10.07 -34.95
C ARG A 21 2.73 8.80 -34.54
N GLU A 22 2.16 8.05 -35.47
CA GLU A 22 1.51 6.77 -35.19
C GLU A 22 2.46 5.77 -34.53
N ARG A 23 3.68 5.65 -35.04
CA ARG A 23 4.71 4.79 -34.42
C ARG A 23 5.07 5.26 -33.02
N ALA A 24 5.19 6.56 -32.79
CA ALA A 24 5.45 7.12 -31.48
C ALA A 24 4.29 6.88 -30.52
N GLN A 25 3.03 7.03 -30.97
CA GLN A 25 1.83 6.70 -30.19
C GLN A 25 1.81 5.22 -29.77
N ARG A 26 2.03 4.30 -30.72
CA ARG A 26 2.11 2.86 -30.44
C ARG A 26 3.20 2.56 -29.40
N ARG A 27 4.35 3.23 -29.47
CA ARG A 27 5.44 3.08 -28.50
C ARG A 27 5.02 3.55 -27.11
N VAL A 28 4.37 4.71 -26.99
CA VAL A 28 3.84 5.23 -25.72
C VAL A 28 2.80 4.26 -25.15
N ALA A 29 1.83 3.83 -25.96
CA ALA A 29 0.79 2.88 -25.54
C ALA A 29 1.39 1.57 -25.02
N ARG A 30 2.38 1.00 -25.75
CA ARG A 30 3.08 -0.23 -25.33
C ARG A 30 3.79 -0.06 -23.99
N LEU A 31 4.43 1.08 -23.74
CA LEU A 31 5.10 1.35 -22.46
C LEU A 31 4.09 1.49 -21.31
N HIS A 32 2.96 2.13 -21.55
CA HIS A 32 1.88 2.19 -20.54
C HIS A 32 1.30 0.81 -20.27
N ALA A 33 1.02 0.01 -21.29
CA ALA A 33 0.54 -1.36 -21.14
C ALA A 33 1.50 -2.23 -20.30
N LEU A 34 2.81 -2.12 -20.58
CA LEU A 34 3.84 -2.83 -19.82
C LEU A 34 3.84 -2.45 -18.32
N VAL A 35 3.69 -1.15 -18.01
CA VAL A 35 3.61 -0.70 -16.60
C VAL A 35 2.33 -1.21 -15.95
N ALA A 36 1.19 -1.12 -16.64
CA ALA A 36 -0.09 -1.65 -16.13
C ALA A 36 -0.02 -3.15 -15.84
N GLN A 37 0.55 -3.94 -16.77
CA GLN A 37 0.73 -5.36 -16.60
C GLN A 37 1.62 -5.70 -15.40
N ARG A 38 2.78 -5.04 -15.27
CA ARG A 38 3.68 -5.25 -14.12
C ARG A 38 2.98 -4.95 -12.79
N ARG A 39 2.20 -3.88 -12.74
CA ARG A 39 1.43 -3.51 -11.57
C ARG A 39 0.39 -4.57 -11.25
N ALA A 40 -0.39 -5.00 -12.23
CA ALA A 40 -1.40 -6.05 -12.04
C ALA A 40 -0.75 -7.34 -11.53
N THR A 41 0.35 -7.77 -12.15
CA THR A 41 1.10 -8.96 -11.71
C THR A 41 1.55 -8.82 -10.24
N TRP A 42 2.13 -7.67 -9.87
CA TRP A 42 2.58 -7.41 -8.50
C TRP A 42 1.41 -7.45 -7.51
N LEU A 43 0.30 -6.79 -7.82
CA LEU A 43 -0.90 -6.80 -6.97
C LEU A 43 -1.43 -8.24 -6.78
N HIS A 44 -1.46 -9.04 -7.86
CA HIS A 44 -1.86 -10.43 -7.78
C HIS A 44 -0.95 -11.28 -6.89
N HIS A 45 0.36 -11.06 -6.94
CA HIS A 45 1.31 -11.77 -6.09
C HIS A 45 1.15 -11.38 -4.62
N ILE A 46 1.09 -10.08 -4.32
CA ILE A 46 0.98 -9.60 -2.93
C ILE A 46 -0.36 -10.03 -2.32
N SER A 47 -1.48 -9.82 -3.01
CA SER A 47 -2.79 -10.20 -2.51
C SER A 47 -2.91 -11.72 -2.30
N LYS A 48 -2.36 -12.55 -3.22
CA LYS A 48 -2.28 -13.99 -3.02
C LYS A 48 -1.47 -14.35 -1.78
N ARG A 49 -0.26 -13.76 -1.65
CA ARG A 49 0.62 -14.02 -0.51
C ARG A 49 -0.06 -13.69 0.81
N LEU A 50 -0.74 -12.55 0.90
CA LEU A 50 -1.45 -12.16 2.12
C LEU A 50 -2.58 -13.13 2.45
N THR A 51 -3.45 -13.44 1.50
CA THR A 51 -4.59 -14.32 1.72
C THR A 51 -4.20 -15.80 1.97
N THR A 52 -3.02 -16.22 1.56
CA THR A 52 -2.52 -17.57 1.87
C THR A 52 -1.69 -17.64 3.16
N SER A 53 -1.21 -16.50 3.67
CA SER A 53 -0.34 -16.47 4.85
C SER A 53 -1.06 -16.05 6.14
N PHE A 54 -2.18 -15.32 6.03
CA PHE A 54 -2.88 -14.75 7.18
C PHE A 54 -4.35 -15.17 7.17
N GLY A 55 -4.88 -15.56 8.32
CA GLY A 55 -6.30 -15.90 8.50
C GLY A 55 -7.18 -14.66 8.44
N THR A 56 -6.72 -13.53 9.00
CA THR A 56 -7.39 -12.24 8.94
C THR A 56 -6.48 -11.16 8.35
N ILE A 57 -7.04 -10.30 7.51
CA ILE A 57 -6.38 -9.17 6.89
C ILE A 57 -7.23 -7.93 7.19
N VAL A 58 -6.66 -6.98 7.93
CA VAL A 58 -7.36 -5.75 8.29
C VAL A 58 -6.86 -4.60 7.41
N ILE A 59 -7.78 -3.90 6.76
CA ILE A 59 -7.49 -2.77 5.87
C ILE A 59 -8.38 -1.57 6.20
N GLU A 60 -7.95 -0.37 5.83
CA GLU A 60 -8.79 0.82 5.88
C GLU A 60 -9.85 0.80 4.75
N ASP A 61 -11.07 1.28 5.05
CA ASP A 61 -12.11 1.51 4.06
C ASP A 61 -11.86 2.82 3.30
N LEU A 62 -10.98 2.76 2.32
CA LEU A 62 -10.57 3.94 1.55
C LEU A 62 -11.59 4.31 0.48
N ASP A 63 -12.13 5.52 0.54
CA ASP A 63 -12.95 6.10 -0.53
C ASP A 63 -12.06 6.64 -1.66
N VAL A 64 -11.60 5.74 -2.52
CA VAL A 64 -10.68 6.05 -3.61
C VAL A 64 -11.30 7.05 -4.60
N VAL A 65 -12.60 7.04 -4.80
CA VAL A 65 -13.31 7.95 -5.72
C VAL A 65 -13.18 9.39 -5.21
N ASN A 66 -13.51 9.64 -3.94
CA ASN A 66 -13.37 10.95 -3.34
C ASN A 66 -11.90 11.36 -3.19
N MET A 67 -11.02 10.43 -2.83
CA MET A 67 -9.57 10.68 -2.74
C MET A 67 -8.98 11.14 -4.08
N THR A 68 -9.51 10.68 -5.21
CA THR A 68 -9.01 11.01 -6.55
C THR A 68 -9.85 12.04 -7.29
N ARG A 69 -10.83 12.63 -6.62
CA ARG A 69 -11.69 13.69 -7.19
C ARG A 69 -10.86 14.87 -7.69
N SER A 70 -11.27 15.43 -8.82
CA SER A 70 -10.61 16.60 -9.42
C SER A 70 -10.77 17.85 -8.56
N ALA A 71 -9.71 18.63 -8.42
CA ALA A 71 -9.75 19.92 -7.76
C ALA A 71 -9.93 21.09 -8.74
N ARG A 72 -10.37 20.83 -10.00
CA ARG A 72 -10.44 21.87 -11.04
C ARG A 72 -11.44 22.99 -10.73
N GLY A 73 -12.52 22.66 -10.00
CA GLY A 73 -13.63 23.60 -9.75
C GLY A 73 -14.46 23.91 -11.01
N THR A 74 -15.27 24.96 -10.93
CA THR A 74 -16.07 25.51 -12.04
C THR A 74 -15.39 26.75 -12.62
N ARG A 75 -15.99 27.32 -13.68
CA ARG A 75 -15.51 28.58 -14.27
C ARG A 75 -15.72 29.77 -13.30
N GLU A 76 -16.81 29.75 -12.54
CA GLU A 76 -17.15 30.77 -11.54
C GLU A 76 -16.36 30.64 -10.25
N ASN A 77 -16.08 29.39 -9.86
CA ASN A 77 -15.27 29.04 -8.68
C ASN A 77 -14.10 28.14 -9.07
N PRO A 78 -13.01 28.69 -9.62
CA PRO A 78 -11.87 27.90 -10.05
C PRO A 78 -11.15 27.25 -8.86
N GLY A 79 -10.81 25.99 -9.02
CA GLY A 79 -10.15 25.22 -7.97
C GLY A 79 -8.71 25.65 -7.71
N ARG A 80 -8.25 25.43 -6.47
CA ARG A 80 -6.85 25.71 -6.05
C ARG A 80 -5.99 24.44 -6.12
N ASN A 81 -4.69 24.63 -6.29
CA ASN A 81 -3.69 23.54 -6.29
C ASN A 81 -3.99 22.38 -7.26
N VAL A 82 -4.67 22.65 -8.39
CA VAL A 82 -5.13 21.65 -9.36
C VAL A 82 -3.99 20.75 -9.86
N ARG A 83 -2.80 21.31 -10.14
CA ARG A 83 -1.62 20.53 -10.58
C ARG A 83 -1.10 19.60 -9.48
N ALA A 84 -1.00 20.07 -8.26
CA ALA A 84 -0.56 19.27 -7.11
C ALA A 84 -1.56 18.12 -6.85
N LYS A 85 -2.86 18.43 -6.83
CA LYS A 85 -3.92 17.43 -6.69
C LYS A 85 -3.91 16.40 -7.82
N ALA A 86 -3.74 16.83 -9.07
CA ALA A 86 -3.62 15.90 -10.19
C ALA A 86 -2.37 15.00 -10.10
N GLY A 87 -1.28 15.50 -9.51
CA GLY A 87 -0.10 14.71 -9.19
C GLY A 87 -0.38 13.64 -8.13
N LEU A 88 -1.02 14.03 -7.03
CA LEU A 88 -1.45 13.15 -5.96
C LEU A 88 -2.42 12.06 -6.48
N ASN A 89 -3.44 12.45 -7.24
CA ASN A 89 -4.40 11.52 -7.83
C ASN A 89 -3.71 10.45 -8.69
N ARG A 90 -2.72 10.85 -9.50
CA ARG A 90 -1.93 9.88 -10.27
C ARG A 90 -1.17 8.93 -9.38
N SER A 91 -0.58 9.41 -8.28
CA SER A 91 0.14 8.55 -7.34
C SER A 91 -0.79 7.56 -6.64
N ILE A 92 -1.97 7.99 -6.20
CA ILE A 92 -2.98 7.12 -5.60
C ILE A 92 -3.43 6.04 -6.61
N LEU A 93 -3.80 6.45 -7.83
CA LEU A 93 -4.23 5.53 -8.87
C LEU A 93 -3.09 4.60 -9.34
N ASP A 94 -1.85 5.03 -9.19
CA ASP A 94 -0.66 4.24 -9.51
C ASP A 94 -0.46 3.08 -8.53
N VAL A 95 -0.80 3.27 -7.26
CA VAL A 95 -0.80 2.22 -6.23
C VAL A 95 -2.01 1.29 -6.39
N ALA A 96 -3.12 1.80 -6.97
CA ALA A 96 -4.37 1.08 -7.23
C ALA A 96 -5.00 0.42 -5.96
N PRO A 97 -5.23 1.18 -4.87
CA PRO A 97 -5.71 0.61 -3.61
C PRO A 97 -7.08 -0.05 -3.73
N GLY A 98 -7.99 0.48 -4.57
CA GLY A 98 -9.28 -0.14 -4.81
C GLY A 98 -9.19 -1.50 -5.49
N GLU A 99 -8.28 -1.66 -6.47
CA GLU A 99 -8.04 -2.95 -7.11
C GLU A 99 -7.38 -3.93 -6.15
N PHE A 100 -6.48 -3.45 -5.29
CA PHE A 100 -5.88 -4.27 -4.26
C PHE A 100 -6.92 -4.80 -3.27
N ALA A 101 -7.80 -3.93 -2.74
CA ALA A 101 -8.88 -4.33 -1.86
C ALA A 101 -9.82 -5.36 -2.53
N ARG A 102 -10.23 -5.11 -3.79
CA ARG A 102 -11.03 -6.05 -4.57
C ARG A 102 -10.34 -7.42 -4.71
N GLN A 103 -9.02 -7.43 -4.92
CA GLN A 103 -8.26 -8.68 -5.03
C GLN A 103 -8.16 -9.42 -3.70
N LEU A 104 -8.06 -8.72 -2.57
CA LEU A 104 -8.11 -9.32 -1.25
C LEU A 104 -9.46 -9.98 -1.01
N ASP A 105 -10.58 -9.31 -1.32
CA ASP A 105 -11.92 -9.83 -1.08
C ASP A 105 -12.16 -11.19 -1.76
N TYR A 106 -12.00 -11.29 -3.09
CA TYR A 106 -12.29 -12.54 -3.75
C TYR A 106 -11.25 -13.64 -3.47
N LYS A 107 -9.99 -13.26 -3.25
CA LYS A 107 -8.96 -14.25 -2.88
C LYS A 107 -9.12 -14.73 -1.44
N ALA A 108 -9.57 -13.87 -0.53
CA ALA A 108 -9.88 -14.28 0.81
C ALA A 108 -10.94 -15.41 0.82
N SER A 109 -12.01 -15.28 0.00
CA SER A 109 -12.99 -16.35 -0.15
C SER A 109 -12.40 -17.63 -0.75
N TRP A 110 -11.41 -17.54 -1.64
CA TRP A 110 -10.76 -18.71 -2.24
C TRP A 110 -9.81 -19.45 -1.30
N TYR A 111 -9.11 -18.69 -0.43
CA TYR A 111 -8.05 -19.23 0.43
C TYR A 111 -8.46 -19.34 1.90
N GLY A 112 -9.73 -19.04 2.25
CA GLY A 112 -10.26 -19.19 3.60
C GLY A 112 -9.79 -18.12 4.58
N SER A 113 -9.29 -16.97 4.11
CA SER A 113 -8.99 -15.82 4.96
C SER A 113 -10.17 -14.87 5.06
N LYS A 114 -10.16 -13.97 6.05
CA LYS A 114 -11.16 -12.92 6.27
C LYS A 114 -10.56 -11.56 5.94
N VAL A 115 -11.34 -10.66 5.34
CA VAL A 115 -10.95 -9.26 5.14
C VAL A 115 -11.86 -8.40 6.00
N HIS A 116 -11.27 -7.70 6.96
CA HIS A 116 -11.96 -6.75 7.82
C HIS A 116 -11.64 -5.32 7.38
N ARG A 117 -12.66 -4.44 7.32
CA ARG A 117 -12.48 -3.02 6.98
C ARG A 117 -12.70 -2.15 8.20
N VAL A 118 -11.69 -1.36 8.53
CA VAL A 118 -11.76 -0.36 9.59
C VAL A 118 -12.30 0.94 9.01
N ASP A 119 -13.13 1.62 9.79
CA ASP A 119 -13.70 2.91 9.41
C ASP A 119 -12.61 3.90 8.99
N ARG A 120 -12.84 4.60 7.90
CA ARG A 120 -11.93 5.61 7.31
C ARG A 120 -11.61 6.78 8.25
N TRP A 121 -12.47 7.03 9.23
CA TRP A 121 -12.31 8.10 10.21
C TRP A 121 -11.56 7.66 11.46
N PHE A 122 -11.24 6.38 11.57
CA PHE A 122 -10.42 5.88 12.66
C PHE A 122 -9.04 6.54 12.65
N PRO A 123 -8.63 7.24 13.73
CA PRO A 123 -7.40 8.03 13.76
C PRO A 123 -6.14 7.15 13.93
N SER A 124 -5.99 6.13 13.09
CA SER A 124 -4.96 5.11 13.18
C SER A 124 -3.54 5.68 13.27
N SER A 125 -3.23 6.71 12.50
CA SER A 125 -1.90 7.33 12.48
C SER A 125 -1.64 8.29 13.64
N LYS A 126 -2.69 8.81 14.28
CA LYS A 126 -2.59 9.74 15.41
C LYS A 126 -2.64 9.08 16.77
N THR A 127 -3.10 7.84 16.86
CA THR A 127 -3.23 7.07 18.10
C THR A 127 -1.95 6.29 18.37
N CYS A 128 -1.47 6.30 19.60
CA CYS A 128 -0.32 5.50 20.01
C CYS A 128 -0.70 4.01 20.07
N SER A 129 0.00 3.16 19.34
CA SER A 129 -0.27 1.71 19.32
C SER A 129 0.12 1.00 20.62
N VAL A 130 0.79 1.70 21.56
CA VAL A 130 1.21 1.13 22.85
C VAL A 130 0.25 1.51 23.99
N CYS A 131 -0.12 2.78 24.11
CA CYS A 131 -0.91 3.28 25.24
C CYS A 131 -2.26 3.90 24.85
N GLY A 132 -2.61 3.98 23.56
CA GLY A 132 -3.87 4.54 23.10
C GLY A 132 -3.95 6.08 23.11
N TRP A 133 -2.92 6.80 23.60
CA TRP A 133 -2.92 8.25 23.60
C TRP A 133 -2.95 8.80 22.17
N GLN A 134 -3.73 9.85 21.93
CA GLN A 134 -3.84 10.49 20.62
C GLN A 134 -3.00 11.75 20.56
N ASN A 135 -2.15 11.89 19.55
CA ASN A 135 -1.39 13.10 19.29
C ASN A 135 -2.21 14.06 18.41
N PRO A 136 -2.77 15.16 18.96
CA PRO A 136 -3.57 16.10 18.19
C PRO A 136 -2.75 16.93 17.23
N SER A 137 -1.48 17.17 17.54
CA SER A 137 -0.56 18.04 16.81
C SER A 137 0.20 17.35 15.68
N LEU A 138 0.08 16.02 15.54
CA LEU A 138 0.80 15.26 14.50
C LEU A 138 0.45 15.76 13.10
N THR A 139 1.46 16.21 12.37
CA THR A 139 1.31 16.71 11.00
C THR A 139 1.54 15.62 9.95
N LEU A 140 1.06 15.83 8.72
CA LEU A 140 1.28 14.90 7.62
C LEU A 140 2.74 14.82 7.16
N ALA A 141 3.55 15.82 7.48
CA ALA A 141 4.97 15.86 7.12
C ALA A 141 5.83 14.96 8.02
N GLU A 142 5.37 14.71 9.24
CA GLU A 142 6.09 13.89 10.20
C GLU A 142 5.99 12.40 9.84
N ARG A 143 7.14 11.75 9.76
CA ARG A 143 7.26 10.32 9.49
C ARG A 143 7.38 9.48 10.75
N LEU A 144 7.87 10.07 11.84
CA LEU A 144 7.97 9.43 13.14
C LEU A 144 6.82 9.86 14.03
N PHE A 145 6.13 8.89 14.59
CA PHE A 145 5.17 9.10 15.65
C PHE A 145 5.93 9.16 16.99
N LYS A 146 5.73 10.23 17.76
CA LYS A 146 6.25 10.37 19.11
C LYS A 146 5.08 10.47 20.06
N CYS A 147 5.07 9.64 21.09
CA CYS A 147 4.03 9.65 22.11
C CYS A 147 4.52 10.43 23.32
N ASP A 148 3.86 11.56 23.63
CA ASP A 148 4.20 12.38 24.79
C ASP A 148 3.75 11.72 26.12
N HIS A 149 2.84 10.73 26.05
CA HIS A 149 2.34 10.04 27.24
C HIS A 149 3.26 8.90 27.70
N CYS A 150 3.69 8.02 26.76
CA CYS A 150 4.50 6.84 27.13
C CYS A 150 5.92 6.84 26.56
N GLY A 151 6.35 7.92 25.89
CA GLY A 151 7.69 8.07 25.32
C GLY A 151 7.99 7.22 24.09
N THR A 152 7.02 6.45 23.57
CA THR A 152 7.22 5.60 22.39
C THR A 152 7.56 6.44 21.17
N VAL A 153 8.62 6.05 20.45
CA VAL A 153 9.01 6.61 19.15
C VAL A 153 8.99 5.47 18.12
N ILE A 154 8.17 5.62 17.09
CA ILE A 154 7.96 4.58 16.07
C ILE A 154 7.67 5.23 14.73
N ASP A 155 7.96 4.53 13.62
CA ASP A 155 7.50 4.95 12.30
C ASP A 155 5.97 5.08 12.28
N ARG A 156 5.47 6.20 11.73
CA ARG A 156 4.03 6.54 11.77
C ARG A 156 3.18 5.51 11.03
N ASP A 157 3.67 4.97 9.91
CA ASP A 157 2.92 4.02 9.10
C ASP A 157 2.88 2.65 9.79
N ILE A 158 3.96 2.26 10.49
CA ILE A 158 3.98 1.06 11.33
C ILE A 158 3.05 1.22 12.55
N ASN A 159 3.04 2.40 13.18
CA ASN A 159 2.11 2.70 14.28
C ASN A 159 0.64 2.56 13.81
N ALA A 160 0.32 3.17 12.66
CA ALA A 160 -1.02 3.07 12.08
C ALA A 160 -1.41 1.63 11.75
N ALA A 161 -0.50 0.86 11.16
CA ALA A 161 -0.74 -0.55 10.83
C ALA A 161 -1.05 -1.39 12.08
N ARG A 162 -0.34 -1.15 13.21
CA ARG A 162 -0.62 -1.82 14.49
C ARG A 162 -2.01 -1.47 15.03
N ASN A 163 -2.38 -0.18 14.96
CA ASN A 163 -3.70 0.28 15.41
C ASN A 163 -4.82 -0.30 14.55
N ILE A 164 -4.63 -0.39 13.24
CA ILE A 164 -5.59 -0.99 12.32
C ILE A 164 -5.72 -2.49 12.61
N ALA A 165 -4.60 -3.20 12.77
CA ALA A 165 -4.62 -4.63 13.09
C ALA A 165 -5.32 -4.93 14.43
N ALA A 166 -5.20 -4.06 15.43
CA ALA A 166 -5.85 -4.21 16.73
C ALA A 166 -7.39 -4.09 16.64
N GLN A 167 -7.95 -3.53 15.57
CA GLN A 167 -9.42 -3.44 15.39
C GLN A 167 -10.07 -4.81 15.07
N ASP A 168 -9.30 -5.81 14.64
CA ASP A 168 -9.82 -7.17 14.45
C ASP A 168 -10.18 -7.85 15.77
N SER A 169 -9.45 -7.55 16.84
CA SER A 169 -9.70 -8.10 18.18
C SER A 169 -10.96 -7.54 18.86
N VAL A 170 -11.58 -6.51 18.30
CA VAL A 170 -12.83 -5.90 18.79
C VAL A 170 -14.06 -6.53 18.10
N ALA A 171 -13.89 -7.35 17.06
CA ALA A 171 -14.99 -8.09 16.46
C ALA A 171 -15.53 -9.16 17.46
N PRO A 172 -16.87 -9.28 17.63
CA PRO A 172 -17.48 -10.09 18.70
C PRO A 172 -17.31 -11.61 18.57
N ASP A 173 -16.63 -12.09 17.53
CA ASP A 173 -16.37 -13.52 17.36
C ASP A 173 -15.02 -13.91 17.96
N GLY A 174 -15.01 -14.22 19.27
CA GLY A 174 -13.88 -14.83 20.01
C GLY A 174 -13.49 -16.24 19.54
N GLY A 175 -13.55 -16.52 18.24
CA GLY A 175 -13.16 -17.79 17.64
C GLY A 175 -11.66 -17.86 17.37
N GLU A 176 -11.03 -18.97 17.73
CA GLU A 176 -9.69 -19.33 17.30
C GLU A 176 -9.61 -19.25 15.77
N THR A 177 -8.77 -18.36 15.23
CA THR A 177 -8.59 -18.24 13.78
C THR A 177 -7.53 -19.23 13.31
N LEU A 178 -7.94 -20.12 12.42
CA LEU A 178 -7.00 -20.94 11.66
C LEU A 178 -6.37 -20.08 10.55
N ASN A 179 -5.06 -20.16 10.37
CA ASN A 179 -4.46 -19.62 9.15
C ASN A 179 -4.95 -20.44 7.94
N ALA A 180 -4.74 -19.92 6.74
CA ALA A 180 -5.12 -20.58 5.49
C ALA A 180 -4.50 -21.99 5.28
N ARG A 181 -3.65 -22.45 6.18
CA ARG A 181 -3.06 -23.79 6.25
C ARG A 181 -3.60 -24.65 7.38
N GLY A 182 -4.68 -24.22 8.05
CA GLY A 182 -5.31 -24.96 9.14
C GLY A 182 -4.51 -24.96 10.46
N VAL A 183 -3.51 -24.09 10.61
CA VAL A 183 -2.76 -23.94 11.86
C VAL A 183 -3.47 -22.93 12.76
N LEU A 184 -3.75 -23.35 14.00
CA LEU A 184 -4.32 -22.48 15.03
C LEU A 184 -3.39 -21.30 15.31
N VAL A 185 -3.82 -20.10 14.95
CA VAL A 185 -3.18 -18.86 15.37
C VAL A 185 -3.94 -18.35 16.59
N ARG A 186 -3.40 -18.57 17.77
CA ARG A 186 -3.92 -17.93 18.98
C ARG A 186 -3.74 -16.43 18.84
N PRO A 187 -4.77 -15.60 19.03
CA PRO A 187 -4.56 -14.18 19.20
C PRO A 187 -3.63 -13.99 20.39
N ALA A 188 -2.55 -13.26 20.21
CA ALA A 188 -1.70 -12.84 21.31
C ALA A 188 -2.60 -12.07 22.28
N GLY A 189 -2.82 -12.62 23.47
CA GLY A 189 -3.66 -12.02 24.50
C GLY A 189 -3.23 -10.57 24.74
N SER A 190 -4.18 -9.73 24.99
CA SER A 190 -4.00 -8.35 25.42
C SER A 190 -3.08 -8.31 26.64
N GLY A 191 -1.84 -7.92 26.45
CA GLY A 191 -0.87 -7.77 27.54
C GLY A 191 0.36 -8.64 27.38
N GLN A 192 1.46 -8.01 27.10
CA GLN A 192 2.83 -8.48 27.01
C GLN A 192 3.23 -9.02 25.63
N TRP A 193 3.69 -8.11 24.82
CA TRP A 193 4.71 -8.46 23.85
C TRP A 193 5.91 -8.94 24.66
N ALA A 194 6.15 -10.25 24.60
CA ALA A 194 7.32 -10.84 25.26
C ALA A 194 8.54 -10.01 24.85
N ARG A 195 9.13 -9.34 25.82
CA ARG A 195 10.52 -9.00 25.77
C ARG A 195 11.20 -10.34 25.61
N ASP A 196 12.12 -10.35 24.68
CA ASP A 196 13.20 -11.30 24.62
C ASP A 196 13.08 -12.51 23.69
N GLY A 197 13.92 -12.44 22.70
CA GLY A 197 14.99 -13.41 22.44
C GLY A 197 14.64 -14.75 21.80
N GLU A 198 13.41 -15.23 21.79
CA GLU A 198 13.13 -16.57 21.28
C GLU A 198 12.51 -16.66 19.88
N ALA A 199 11.99 -15.55 19.34
CA ALA A 199 11.51 -15.53 17.96
C ALA A 199 12.62 -15.65 16.90
N GLY A 200 13.88 -15.51 17.32
CA GLY A 200 15.08 -15.62 16.46
C GLY A 200 15.54 -17.03 16.16
N ARG A 201 15.03 -18.06 16.84
CA ARG A 201 15.57 -19.42 16.75
C ARG A 201 14.79 -20.36 15.83
N LEU A 202 13.57 -20.02 15.42
CA LEU A 202 12.76 -20.86 14.53
C LEU A 202 12.86 -20.50 13.04
N LEU A 203 13.68 -19.51 12.66
CA LEU A 203 13.90 -19.13 11.25
C LEU A 203 15.25 -19.60 10.68
N ARG A 204 15.97 -20.49 11.35
CA ARG A 204 17.31 -20.92 10.92
C ARG A 204 17.39 -22.28 10.28
N GLU A 205 16.31 -22.91 9.88
CA GLU A 205 16.40 -24.12 9.05
C GLU A 205 15.31 -24.17 8.00
N SER A 206 15.52 -23.42 6.93
CA SER A 206 14.90 -23.71 5.63
C SER A 206 16.00 -23.63 4.57
N PRO A 207 16.11 -24.64 3.69
CA PRO A 207 17.17 -24.66 2.69
C PRO A 207 17.02 -23.46 1.76
N GLN A 208 18.15 -22.84 1.44
CA GLN A 208 18.29 -21.79 0.44
C GLN A 208 17.73 -22.26 -0.89
N ARG A 209 16.45 -21.98 -1.14
CA ARG A 209 15.94 -21.85 -2.49
C ARG A 209 16.04 -20.37 -2.82
N SER A 210 16.92 -20.06 -3.74
CA SER A 210 16.98 -18.78 -4.44
C SER A 210 15.55 -18.38 -4.81
N ASP A 211 15.05 -17.33 -4.18
CA ASP A 211 13.71 -16.77 -4.44
C ASP A 211 13.76 -16.11 -5.82
N PRO A 212 13.12 -16.65 -6.88
CA PRO A 212 13.15 -16.07 -8.21
C PRO A 212 12.32 -14.79 -8.32
N LEU A 213 11.78 -14.29 -7.21
CA LEU A 213 10.92 -13.12 -7.13
C LEU A 213 11.54 -11.95 -6.37
N ALA A 214 12.82 -12.00 -6.02
CA ALA A 214 13.53 -10.81 -5.59
C ALA A 214 13.58 -9.83 -6.77
N PHE A 215 12.64 -8.89 -6.82
CA PHE A 215 12.78 -7.72 -7.67
C PHE A 215 14.08 -7.03 -7.26
N PRO A 216 15.03 -6.83 -8.17
CA PRO A 216 16.20 -6.03 -7.86
C PRO A 216 15.69 -4.66 -7.38
N ALA A 217 16.13 -4.28 -6.19
CA ALA A 217 15.98 -2.92 -5.69
C ALA A 217 16.29 -1.98 -6.86
N LEU A 218 15.47 -0.95 -7.06
CA LEU A 218 15.72 0.09 -8.04
C LEU A 218 17.09 0.69 -7.72
N GLN A 219 18.14 0.14 -8.31
CA GLN A 219 19.45 0.74 -8.27
C GLN A 219 19.31 2.13 -8.87
N GLU A 220 19.47 3.11 -8.01
CA GLU A 220 19.77 4.47 -8.40
C GLU A 220 20.99 4.42 -9.31
N PHE A 221 20.75 4.55 -10.62
CA PHE A 221 21.84 4.83 -11.53
C PHE A 221 22.34 6.24 -11.21
N GLY A 222 23.35 6.26 -10.32
CA GLY A 222 24.17 7.40 -10.03
C GLY A 222 24.66 8.05 -11.30
N GLY A 223 24.60 9.36 -11.32
CA GLY A 223 25.09 10.20 -12.39
C GLY A 223 26.57 9.98 -12.65
N ARG A 224 26.92 10.04 -13.91
CA ARG A 224 28.20 10.60 -14.34
C ARG A 224 27.88 11.73 -15.31
N GLY A 225 28.20 12.95 -14.88
CA GLY A 225 28.56 14.00 -15.79
C GLY A 225 30.00 13.79 -16.31
N PRO A 226 30.55 14.64 -17.13
CA PRO A 226 30.23 16.03 -17.44
C PRO A 226 29.41 16.20 -18.71
#